data_cda21b5b80bf6bfd9f459213b9867d32
#
_entry.id   cda21b5b80bf6bfd9f459213b9867d32
#
_cell.length_a   1.000
_cell.length_b   1.000
_cell.length_c   1.000
_cell.angle_alpha   90.00
_cell.angle_beta   90.00
_cell.angle_gamma   90.00
#
_symmetry.space_group_name_H-M   'P 1'
#
loop_
_entity.id
_entity.type
_entity.pdbx_description
1 polymer ?
#
loop_
_entity_poly.entity_id
_entity_poly.type
_entity_poly.pdbx_seq_one_letter_code
_entity_poly.pdbx_strand_id
1 'polypeptide(L)'
;MNFRGRNKVNAQFNMSSMTDIVFLLLIFFMITSTLVTTSALDILLPKADGKTINKKNTSISITKNLEYFLNDNPTSTTEELVETELKVAMANLENPVLTVRAEEGVPIEKVVLVMDIANRNKYKVILAVRSK
;
A
#
# COMPACT_ATOMS: atom_id res chain seq x y z
N MET A 1 -34.69 56.31 41.65
CA MET A 1 -34.61 54.85 41.92
C MET A 1 -33.94 54.17 40.77
N ASN A 2 -32.69 53.84 40.92
CA ASN A 2 -31.93 53.15 39.88
C ASN A 2 -31.89 51.65 40.17
N PHE A 3 -32.86 50.93 39.66
CA PHE A 3 -32.82 49.45 39.61
C PHE A 3 -32.08 49.00 38.37
N ARG A 4 -30.82 49.29 38.27
CA ARG A 4 -29.96 48.61 37.32
C ARG A 4 -29.37 47.41 38.02
N GLY A 5 -30.08 46.34 38.03
CA GLY A 5 -29.50 45.03 38.26
C GLY A 5 -28.45 44.79 37.20
N ARG A 6 -27.21 45.12 37.50
CA ARG A 6 -26.08 44.72 36.70
C ARG A 6 -25.98 43.21 36.83
N ASN A 7 -26.57 42.50 35.92
CA ASN A 7 -26.23 41.12 35.73
C ASN A 7 -24.73 41.08 35.35
N LYS A 8 -23.91 40.91 36.37
CA LYS A 8 -22.56 40.51 36.15
C LYS A 8 -22.63 39.11 35.57
N VAL A 9 -22.59 39.02 34.24
CA VAL A 9 -22.30 37.78 33.57
C VAL A 9 -20.89 37.42 34.03
N ASN A 10 -20.81 36.53 35.01
CA ASN A 10 -19.56 35.93 35.40
C ASN A 10 -19.15 35.06 34.24
N ALA A 11 -18.36 35.62 33.33
CA ALA A 11 -17.59 34.87 32.36
C ALA A 11 -16.46 34.16 33.10
N GLN A 12 -16.77 33.43 34.16
CA GLN A 12 -15.84 32.45 34.68
C GLN A 12 -15.85 31.31 33.69
N PHE A 13 -14.95 31.39 32.73
CA PHE A 13 -14.55 30.23 31.99
C PHE A 13 -14.23 29.14 33.00
N ASN A 14 -15.08 28.13 33.01
CA ASN A 14 -14.89 27.01 33.88
C ASN A 14 -13.63 26.29 33.38
N MET A 15 -12.51 26.46 34.07
CA MET A 15 -11.22 25.88 33.67
C MET A 15 -11.31 24.37 33.48
N SER A 16 -12.24 23.71 34.22
CA SER A 16 -12.50 22.28 34.06
C SER A 16 -13.14 21.92 32.72
N SER A 17 -14.03 22.77 32.19
CA SER A 17 -14.62 22.54 30.87
C SER A 17 -13.58 22.69 29.75
N MET A 18 -12.67 23.62 29.88
CA MET A 18 -11.62 23.88 28.92
C MET A 18 -10.58 22.76 28.90
N THR A 19 -10.19 22.26 30.09
CA THR A 19 -9.30 21.10 30.19
C THR A 19 -9.92 19.84 29.65
N ASP A 20 -11.23 19.64 29.81
CA ASP A 20 -11.93 18.49 29.27
C ASP A 20 -11.96 18.49 27.74
N ILE A 21 -12.24 19.64 27.11
CA ILE A 21 -12.20 19.79 25.65
C ILE A 21 -10.79 19.48 25.13
N VAL A 22 -9.76 20.00 25.76
CA VAL A 22 -8.36 19.75 25.38
C VAL A 22 -8.02 18.27 25.55
N PHE A 23 -8.45 17.67 26.63
CA PHE A 23 -8.23 16.24 26.90
C PHE A 23 -8.91 15.33 25.85
N LEU A 24 -10.17 15.61 25.53
CA LEU A 24 -10.89 14.89 24.48
C LEU A 24 -10.22 15.07 23.11
N LEU A 25 -9.76 16.26 22.80
CA LEU A 25 -9.02 16.54 21.57
C LEU A 25 -7.71 15.74 21.49
N LEU A 26 -6.97 15.67 22.59
CA LEU A 26 -5.74 14.88 22.67
C LEU A 26 -6.00 13.38 22.49
N ILE A 27 -7.02 12.84 23.12
CA ILE A 27 -7.43 11.44 22.95
C ILE A 27 -7.84 11.19 21.50
N PHE A 28 -8.61 12.09 20.91
CA PHE A 28 -9.02 11.99 19.51
C PHE A 28 -7.81 11.94 18.59
N PHE A 29 -6.85 12.83 18.75
CA PHE A 29 -5.61 12.80 17.96
C PHE A 29 -4.76 11.55 18.23
N MET A 30 -4.73 11.08 19.46
CA MET A 30 -4.01 9.85 19.79
C MET A 30 -4.62 8.64 19.07
N ILE A 31 -5.96 8.52 19.10
CA ILE A 31 -6.65 7.41 18.43
C ILE A 31 -6.52 7.52 16.91
N THR A 32 -6.70 8.69 16.34
CA THR A 32 -6.57 8.90 14.88
C THR A 32 -5.14 8.73 14.40
N SER A 33 -4.15 9.11 15.20
CA SER A 33 -2.73 8.91 14.89
C SER A 33 -2.34 7.43 14.79
N THR A 34 -2.97 6.58 15.58
CA THR A 34 -2.70 5.12 15.50
C THR A 34 -3.39 4.44 14.31
N LEU A 35 -4.41 5.08 13.72
CA LEU A 35 -5.09 4.56 12.53
C LEU A 35 -4.34 4.82 11.22
N VAL A 36 -3.34 5.69 11.23
CA VAL A 36 -2.43 5.85 10.09
C VAL A 36 -1.27 4.85 10.22
N THR A 37 -1.61 3.58 10.33
CA THR A 37 -0.69 2.57 9.84
C THR A 37 -0.75 2.64 8.32
N THR A 38 0.01 3.56 7.76
CA THR A 38 0.50 3.32 6.44
C THR A 38 1.28 2.02 6.56
N SER A 39 0.68 0.92 6.13
CA SER A 39 1.45 -0.21 5.70
C SER A 39 2.25 0.29 4.51
N ALA A 40 3.27 1.10 4.79
CA ALA A 40 4.35 1.27 3.87
C ALA A 40 4.91 -0.15 3.76
N LEU A 41 4.47 -0.85 2.74
CA LEU A 41 5.30 -1.90 2.18
C LEU A 41 6.67 -1.25 2.08
N ASP A 42 7.60 -1.74 2.89
CA ASP A 42 9.01 -1.39 2.73
C ASP A 42 9.38 -1.81 1.32
N ILE A 43 9.11 -0.91 0.39
CA ILE A 43 9.68 -0.99 -0.94
C ILE A 43 11.13 -0.66 -0.69
N LEU A 44 11.93 -1.68 -0.42
CA LEU A 44 13.36 -1.59 -0.54
C LEU A 44 13.63 -1.26 -2.01
N LEU A 45 13.64 0.05 -2.29
CA LEU A 45 14.25 0.55 -3.51
C LEU A 45 15.69 0.05 -3.50
N PRO A 46 16.09 -0.81 -4.43
CA PRO A 46 17.48 -1.14 -4.56
C PRO A 46 18.22 0.18 -4.83
N LYS A 47 19.07 0.60 -3.90
CA LYS A 47 20.05 1.62 -4.18
C LYS A 47 20.85 1.10 -5.37
N ALA A 48 20.79 1.83 -6.46
CA ALA A 48 21.57 1.56 -7.65
C ALA A 48 23.04 1.88 -7.34
N ASP A 49 23.68 1.02 -6.55
CA ASP A 49 25.12 0.91 -6.58
C ASP A 49 25.44 0.12 -7.83
N GLY A 50 26.11 0.77 -8.78
CA GLY A 50 26.38 0.38 -10.15
C GLY A 50 27.08 -0.97 -10.40
N LYS A 51 26.60 -2.03 -9.77
CA LYS A 51 26.86 -3.39 -10.16
C LYS A 51 25.60 -3.95 -10.76
N THR A 52 25.54 -3.94 -12.06
CA THR A 52 24.59 -4.69 -12.87
C THR A 52 24.75 -6.18 -12.55
N ILE A 53 24.22 -6.60 -11.44
CA ILE A 53 23.94 -8.02 -11.26
C ILE A 53 22.72 -8.25 -12.14
N ASN A 54 22.90 -8.93 -13.26
CA ASN A 54 21.82 -9.49 -14.07
C ASN A 54 21.05 -10.53 -13.23
N LYS A 55 20.39 -10.08 -12.20
CA LYS A 55 19.32 -10.85 -11.59
C LYS A 55 18.21 -10.83 -12.61
N LYS A 56 17.96 -11.94 -13.25
CA LYS A 56 16.76 -12.13 -14.06
C LYS A 56 15.55 -11.97 -13.15
N ASN A 57 15.14 -10.73 -12.98
CA ASN A 57 13.93 -10.43 -12.27
C ASN A 57 12.78 -10.80 -13.19
N THR A 58 11.99 -11.76 -12.77
CA THR A 58 10.76 -12.11 -13.48
C THR A 58 9.74 -11.02 -13.25
N SER A 59 9.13 -10.53 -14.30
CA SER A 59 8.08 -9.52 -14.22
C SER A 59 6.77 -10.05 -14.80
N ILE A 60 5.65 -9.68 -14.17
CA ILE A 60 4.33 -9.94 -14.68
C ILE A 60 3.61 -8.60 -14.86
N SER A 61 3.07 -8.38 -16.05
CA SER A 61 2.29 -7.19 -16.38
C SER A 61 0.82 -7.55 -16.55
N ILE A 62 -0.06 -6.79 -15.91
CA ILE A 62 -1.50 -6.96 -15.99
C ILE A 62 -2.09 -5.78 -16.74
N THR A 63 -2.78 -6.05 -17.85
CA THR A 63 -3.44 -5.02 -18.65
C THR A 63 -4.89 -4.78 -18.21
N LYS A 64 -5.47 -3.67 -18.67
CA LYS A 64 -6.89 -3.36 -18.44
C LYS A 64 -7.85 -4.45 -18.92
N ASN A 65 -7.46 -5.18 -19.95
CA ASN A 65 -8.23 -6.28 -20.50
C ASN A 65 -8.11 -7.58 -19.69
N LEU A 66 -7.42 -7.53 -18.54
CA LEU A 66 -7.15 -8.68 -17.68
C LEU A 66 -6.29 -9.75 -18.38
N GLU A 67 -5.38 -9.30 -19.24
CA GLU A 67 -4.37 -10.14 -19.86
C GLU A 67 -3.08 -10.08 -19.04
N TYR A 68 -2.44 -11.20 -18.85
CA TYR A 68 -1.20 -11.33 -18.10
C TYR A 68 -0.03 -11.58 -19.05
N PHE A 69 0.99 -10.77 -18.95
CA PHE A 69 2.21 -10.89 -19.74
C PHE A 69 3.40 -11.17 -18.83
N LEU A 70 4.07 -12.27 -19.07
CA LEU A 70 5.26 -12.68 -18.33
C LEU A 70 6.52 -12.31 -19.09
N ASN A 71 7.44 -11.56 -18.46
CA ASN A 71 8.76 -11.21 -19.02
C ASN A 71 8.74 -10.65 -20.44
N ASP A 72 7.86 -9.69 -20.73
CA ASP A 72 7.74 -9.06 -22.06
C ASP A 72 7.43 -10.05 -23.21
N ASN A 73 6.94 -11.25 -22.89
CA ASN A 73 6.46 -12.16 -23.90
C ASN A 73 5.23 -11.55 -24.59
N PRO A 74 5.15 -11.58 -25.92
CA PRO A 74 4.00 -11.04 -26.64
C PRO A 74 2.75 -11.90 -26.51
N THR A 75 2.84 -13.08 -25.91
CA THR A 75 1.71 -14.00 -25.72
C THR A 75 1.11 -13.76 -24.34
N SER A 76 -0.17 -13.40 -24.32
CA SER A 76 -0.92 -13.27 -23.07
C SER A 76 -1.20 -14.64 -22.47
N THR A 77 -1.11 -14.68 -21.15
CA THR A 77 -1.42 -15.89 -20.35
C THR A 77 -2.74 -15.70 -19.65
N THR A 78 -3.48 -16.78 -19.48
CA THR A 78 -4.72 -16.77 -18.69
C THR A 78 -4.42 -16.87 -17.20
N GLU A 79 -5.34 -16.37 -16.38
CA GLU A 79 -5.22 -16.40 -14.92
C GLU A 79 -4.91 -17.80 -14.36
N GLU A 80 -5.47 -18.84 -14.96
CA GLU A 80 -5.26 -20.23 -14.55
C GLU A 80 -3.84 -20.73 -14.81
N LEU A 81 -3.20 -20.23 -15.86
CA LEU A 81 -1.85 -20.64 -16.26
C LEU A 81 -0.75 -19.80 -15.64
N VAL A 82 -1.07 -18.62 -15.07
CA VAL A 82 -0.10 -17.71 -14.46
C VAL A 82 0.77 -18.43 -13.43
N GLU A 83 0.16 -19.19 -12.55
CA GLU A 83 0.91 -19.91 -11.50
C GLU A 83 1.86 -20.94 -12.08
N THR A 84 1.41 -21.69 -13.06
CA THR A 84 2.25 -22.72 -13.74
C THR A 84 3.42 -22.10 -14.47
N GLU A 85 3.19 -21.04 -15.22
CA GLU A 85 4.24 -20.32 -15.94
C GLU A 85 5.24 -19.63 -15.01
N LEU A 86 4.75 -19.07 -13.90
CA LEU A 86 5.63 -18.48 -12.87
C LEU A 86 6.53 -19.55 -12.23
N LYS A 87 6.00 -20.73 -11.94
CA LYS A 87 6.79 -21.83 -11.39
C LYS A 87 7.88 -22.27 -12.36
N VAL A 88 7.58 -22.36 -13.64
CA VAL A 88 8.56 -22.70 -14.69
C VAL A 88 9.63 -21.61 -14.82
N ALA A 89 9.22 -20.35 -14.85
CA ALA A 89 10.14 -19.22 -15.00
C ALA A 89 11.08 -19.05 -13.80
N MET A 90 10.61 -19.41 -12.60
CA MET A 90 11.34 -19.21 -11.35
C MET A 90 12.05 -20.46 -10.81
N ALA A 91 11.87 -21.61 -11.46
CA ALA A 91 12.40 -22.90 -10.98
C ALA A 91 13.93 -22.92 -10.79
N ASN A 92 14.67 -22.12 -11.55
CA ASN A 92 16.14 -22.09 -11.57
C ASN A 92 16.74 -20.91 -10.81
N LEU A 93 15.93 -20.15 -10.06
CA LEU A 93 16.38 -18.97 -9.34
C LEU A 93 16.56 -19.29 -7.84
N GLU A 94 17.72 -18.95 -7.29
CA GLU A 94 18.00 -19.14 -5.84
C GLU A 94 17.13 -18.23 -4.96
N ASN A 95 16.92 -16.98 -5.39
CA ASN A 95 16.09 -16.00 -4.71
C ASN A 95 15.09 -15.41 -5.70
N PRO A 96 13.98 -16.08 -5.96
CA PRO A 96 13.02 -15.61 -6.96
C PRO A 96 12.35 -14.30 -6.51
N VAL A 97 12.47 -13.28 -7.34
CA VAL A 97 11.81 -11.98 -7.15
C VAL A 97 10.86 -11.75 -8.31
N LEU A 98 9.60 -11.55 -7.96
CA LEU A 98 8.55 -11.23 -8.91
C LEU A 98 8.22 -9.75 -8.86
N THR A 99 8.36 -9.08 -10.00
CA THR A 99 7.91 -7.69 -10.15
C THR A 99 6.52 -7.69 -10.78
N VAL A 100 5.53 -7.23 -10.04
CA VAL A 100 4.15 -7.10 -10.52
C VAL A 100 3.94 -5.68 -11.04
N ARG A 101 3.54 -5.55 -12.30
CA ARG A 101 3.18 -4.29 -12.94
C ARG A 101 1.71 -4.34 -13.31
N ALA A 102 0.94 -3.37 -12.85
CA ALA A 102 -0.46 -3.25 -13.21
C ALA A 102 -0.69 -1.95 -13.99
N GLU A 103 -1.48 -2.04 -15.04
CA GLU A 103 -1.93 -0.89 -15.79
C GLU A 103 -3.00 -0.14 -14.99
N GLU A 104 -3.10 1.17 -15.21
CA GLU A 104 -4.13 1.98 -14.56
C GLU A 104 -5.54 1.47 -14.93
N GLY A 105 -6.38 1.27 -13.91
CA GLY A 105 -7.73 0.74 -14.07
C GLY A 105 -7.87 -0.77 -13.89
N VAL A 106 -6.78 -1.48 -13.64
CA VAL A 106 -6.85 -2.91 -13.26
C VAL A 106 -7.47 -3.04 -11.87
N PRO A 107 -8.48 -3.91 -11.67
CA PRO A 107 -9.02 -4.18 -10.36
C PRO A 107 -7.95 -4.67 -9.40
N ILE A 108 -7.94 -4.13 -8.18
CA ILE A 108 -6.96 -4.52 -7.15
C ILE A 108 -7.01 -6.02 -6.83
N GLU A 109 -8.17 -6.64 -6.97
CA GLU A 109 -8.35 -8.08 -6.77
C GLU A 109 -7.42 -8.92 -7.64
N LYS A 110 -7.19 -8.50 -8.88
CA LYS A 110 -6.30 -9.20 -9.82
C LYS A 110 -4.84 -9.06 -9.44
N VAL A 111 -4.46 -7.89 -8.93
CA VAL A 111 -3.12 -7.67 -8.41
C VAL A 111 -2.89 -8.52 -7.16
N VAL A 112 -3.83 -8.52 -6.24
CA VAL A 112 -3.77 -9.32 -5.00
C VAL A 112 -3.70 -10.81 -5.31
N LEU A 113 -4.44 -11.29 -6.30
CA LEU A 113 -4.39 -12.69 -6.72
C LEU A 113 -2.97 -13.11 -7.15
N VAL A 114 -2.31 -12.30 -7.97
CA VAL A 114 -0.92 -12.57 -8.38
C VAL A 114 0.04 -12.51 -7.20
N MET A 115 -0.14 -11.56 -6.30
CA MET A 115 0.65 -11.46 -5.07
C MET A 115 0.44 -12.68 -4.15
N ASP A 116 -0.77 -13.19 -4.06
CA ASP A 116 -1.08 -14.39 -3.28
C ASP A 116 -0.43 -15.66 -3.87
N ILE A 117 -0.48 -15.81 -5.19
CA ILE A 117 0.24 -16.87 -5.90
C ILE A 117 1.74 -16.81 -5.60
N ALA A 118 2.33 -15.63 -5.67
CA ALA A 118 3.75 -15.44 -5.38
C ALA A 118 4.08 -15.75 -3.91
N ASN A 119 3.24 -15.34 -3.00
CA ASN A 119 3.43 -15.58 -1.57
C ASN A 119 3.32 -17.06 -1.22
N ARG A 120 2.35 -17.78 -1.79
CA ARG A 120 2.22 -19.23 -1.61
C ARG A 120 3.45 -20.01 -2.08
N ASN A 121 4.09 -19.53 -3.13
CA ASN A 121 5.30 -20.12 -3.69
C ASN A 121 6.59 -19.55 -3.07
N LYS A 122 6.49 -18.72 -2.05
CA LYS A 122 7.62 -18.08 -1.34
C LYS A 122 8.49 -17.19 -2.22
N TYR A 123 7.89 -16.55 -3.22
CA TYR A 123 8.57 -15.57 -4.04
C TYR A 123 8.53 -14.21 -3.36
N LYS A 124 9.62 -13.45 -3.48
CA LYS A 124 9.64 -12.06 -3.05
C LYS A 124 8.91 -11.20 -4.08
N VAL A 125 7.95 -10.41 -3.66
CA VAL A 125 7.12 -9.59 -4.54
C VAL A 125 7.53 -8.13 -4.46
N ILE A 126 7.67 -7.51 -5.62
CA ILE A 126 7.83 -6.06 -5.77
C ILE A 126 6.67 -5.56 -6.61
N LEU A 127 5.89 -4.62 -6.09
CA LEU A 127 4.84 -3.96 -6.83
C LEU A 127 5.40 -2.69 -7.50
N ALA A 128 5.43 -2.68 -8.82
CA ALA A 128 5.80 -1.50 -9.59
C ALA A 128 4.55 -0.72 -9.97
N VAL A 129 4.32 0.39 -9.31
CA VAL A 129 3.24 1.32 -9.65
C VAL A 129 3.79 2.35 -10.63
N ARG A 130 3.11 2.49 -11.77
CA ARG A 130 3.45 3.55 -12.73
C ARG A 130 2.97 4.87 -12.15
N SER A 131 3.89 5.69 -11.66
CA SER A 131 3.57 7.08 -11.37
C SER A 131 3.44 7.84 -12.68
N LYS A 132 2.38 8.64 -12.75
CA LYS A 132 2.23 9.61 -13.85
C LYS A 132 3.37 10.59 -13.88
#